data_4950c76f15063b14714fa64cfee2d8ff
#
_entry.id   4950c76f15063b14714fa64cfee2d8ff
#
_cell.length_a   1.000
_cell.length_b   1.000
_cell.length_c   1.000
_cell.angle_alpha   90.00
_cell.angle_beta   90.00
_cell.angle_gamma   90.00
#
_symmetry.space_group_name_H-M   'P 1'
#
loop_
_entity.id
_entity.type
_entity.pdbx_description
1 polymer ?
#
loop_
_entity_poly.entity_id
_entity_poly.type
_entity_poly.pdbx_seq_one_letter_code
_entity_poly.pdbx_strand_id
1 'polypeptide(L)'
;MRQAGRALPEYRAIRAEHGFHEVVTQPELTAEVTTQPVRRYGVDAAILFSDIVTPVMSMGVGVEIRAGVGPVVEQPLRTAADLDRIRTFEPDVDAPFVAEAVAMLAADLPVPLIGFAGAPFTVASYLVEGGPSKSYAHTKALMYGEEVLWHDLLARLADVTIASLRAQVAAGAEAVQVFDSWAGALSPLDYARYVLPHATRIFAELADLGVPRIHFGVGTGELLGLMAAAGPDVVGVDWRVPLDHGVARLPADVSFQGNLEPAVCLGGWEVTAPRVRDVLARAGGSPRHVFNLGHGVLPAIDPGVLREVVDLVHAEGRTDGTLADGVVVLP
;
A
#
# COMPACT_ATOMS: atom_id res chain seq x y z
N MET A 1 -1.79 -1.65 -9.57
CA MET A 1 -1.46 -0.19 -9.51
C MET A 1 -2.30 0.47 -8.42
N ARG A 2 -1.69 0.84 -7.30
CA ARG A 2 -2.37 1.53 -6.20
C ARG A 2 -3.05 2.81 -6.69
N GLN A 3 -4.31 3.02 -6.27
CA GLN A 3 -5.12 4.20 -6.61
C GLN A 3 -5.34 4.42 -8.13
N ALA A 4 -5.23 3.37 -8.93
CA ALA A 4 -5.37 3.45 -10.38
C ALA A 4 -6.72 4.05 -10.81
N GLY A 5 -7.79 3.78 -10.05
CA GLY A 5 -9.11 4.36 -10.29
C GLY A 5 -9.18 5.88 -10.21
N ARG A 6 -8.29 6.56 -9.46
CA ARG A 6 -8.36 8.02 -9.27
C ARG A 6 -8.24 8.84 -10.56
N ALA A 7 -7.61 8.30 -11.60
CA ALA A 7 -7.52 8.92 -12.92
C ALA A 7 -8.77 8.68 -13.80
N LEU A 8 -9.64 7.73 -13.42
CA LEU A 8 -10.77 7.29 -14.24
C LEU A 8 -11.96 8.25 -14.20
N PRO A 9 -12.60 8.54 -15.34
CA PRO A 9 -13.86 9.28 -15.38
C PRO A 9 -14.97 8.59 -14.60
N GLU A 10 -15.05 7.26 -14.65
CA GLU A 10 -16.04 6.42 -13.95
C GLU A 10 -15.94 6.60 -12.44
N TYR A 11 -14.73 6.61 -11.88
CA TYR A 11 -14.51 6.91 -10.47
C TYR A 11 -14.97 8.31 -10.12
N ARG A 12 -14.63 9.30 -10.96
CA ARG A 12 -15.02 10.70 -10.72
C ARG A 12 -16.54 10.88 -10.75
N ALA A 13 -17.25 10.14 -11.62
CA ALA A 13 -18.73 10.16 -11.64
C ALA A 13 -19.30 9.66 -10.30
N ILE A 14 -18.83 8.52 -9.79
CA ILE A 14 -19.26 8.01 -8.48
C ILE A 14 -18.93 9.01 -7.38
N ARG A 15 -17.73 9.62 -7.41
CA ARG A 15 -17.31 10.61 -6.40
C ARG A 15 -18.04 11.95 -6.47
N ALA A 16 -18.69 12.27 -7.57
CA ALA A 16 -19.55 13.44 -7.71
C ALA A 16 -20.90 13.25 -6.99
N GLU A 17 -21.40 12.02 -6.90
CA GLU A 17 -22.67 11.67 -6.30
C GLU A 17 -22.51 11.20 -4.84
N HIS A 18 -21.39 10.54 -4.51
CA HIS A 18 -21.14 9.89 -3.23
C HIS A 18 -19.90 10.44 -2.52
N GLY A 19 -20.02 10.68 -1.21
CA GLY A 19 -18.92 11.03 -0.33
C GLY A 19 -17.88 9.91 -0.25
N PHE A 20 -16.61 10.21 0.16
CA PHE A 20 -15.59 9.18 0.30
C PHE A 20 -15.98 8.11 1.32
N HIS A 21 -16.50 8.54 2.46
CA HIS A 21 -16.98 7.64 3.52
C HIS A 21 -18.06 6.69 2.99
N GLU A 22 -19.04 7.25 2.27
CA GLU A 22 -20.11 6.46 1.66
C GLU A 22 -19.59 5.40 0.69
N VAL A 23 -18.65 5.77 -0.21
CA VAL A 23 -18.04 4.81 -1.15
C VAL A 23 -17.30 3.69 -0.43
N VAL A 24 -16.62 3.97 0.69
CA VAL A 24 -15.87 2.97 1.44
C VAL A 24 -16.77 2.07 2.29
N THR A 25 -17.91 2.59 2.76
CA THR A 25 -18.82 1.86 3.67
C THR A 25 -19.99 1.18 2.97
N GLN A 26 -20.15 1.38 1.65
CA GLN A 26 -21.11 0.64 0.82
C GLN A 26 -20.37 -0.41 -0.01
N PRO A 27 -20.58 -1.71 0.26
CA PRO A 27 -19.86 -2.79 -0.41
C PRO A 27 -19.95 -2.75 -1.94
N GLU A 28 -21.12 -2.43 -2.49
CA GLU A 28 -21.37 -2.35 -3.93
C GLU A 28 -20.55 -1.24 -4.60
N LEU A 29 -20.47 -0.06 -3.96
CA LEU A 29 -19.68 1.05 -4.47
C LEU A 29 -18.17 0.76 -4.36
N THR A 30 -17.74 0.16 -3.26
CA THR A 30 -16.36 -0.32 -3.08
C THR A 30 -15.99 -1.33 -4.15
N ALA A 31 -16.86 -2.30 -4.42
CA ALA A 31 -16.63 -3.34 -5.44
C ALA A 31 -16.56 -2.75 -6.85
N GLU A 32 -17.49 -1.85 -7.20
CA GLU A 32 -17.47 -1.17 -8.50
C GLU A 32 -16.18 -0.38 -8.70
N VAL A 33 -15.79 0.47 -7.73
CA VAL A 33 -14.57 1.28 -7.82
C VAL A 33 -13.30 0.42 -7.89
N THR A 34 -13.28 -0.71 -7.17
CA THR A 34 -12.16 -1.66 -7.21
C THR A 34 -12.02 -2.32 -8.58
N THR A 35 -13.14 -2.63 -9.23
CA THR A 35 -13.16 -3.34 -10.52
C THR A 35 -12.83 -2.43 -11.71
N GLN A 36 -13.08 -1.13 -11.62
CA GLN A 36 -12.86 -0.18 -12.72
C GLN A 36 -11.43 -0.23 -13.32
N PRO A 37 -10.34 -0.24 -12.53
CA PRO A 37 -8.98 -0.37 -13.09
C PRO A 37 -8.74 -1.70 -13.81
N VAL A 38 -9.34 -2.79 -13.34
CA VAL A 38 -9.23 -4.11 -13.98
C VAL A 38 -9.86 -4.06 -15.37
N ARG A 39 -11.09 -3.56 -15.46
CA ARG A 39 -11.82 -3.44 -16.75
C ARG A 39 -11.13 -2.46 -17.70
N ARG A 40 -10.59 -1.36 -17.20
CA ARG A 40 -10.05 -0.29 -18.02
C ARG A 40 -8.62 -0.55 -18.47
N TYR A 41 -7.77 -1.07 -17.60
CA TYR A 41 -6.35 -1.23 -17.87
C TYR A 41 -5.94 -2.67 -18.17
N GLY A 42 -6.72 -3.68 -17.77
CA GLY A 42 -6.35 -5.08 -17.90
C GLY A 42 -5.20 -5.49 -16.99
N VAL A 43 -5.12 -4.92 -15.79
CA VAL A 43 -4.11 -5.29 -14.78
C VAL A 43 -4.32 -6.71 -14.28
N ASP A 44 -3.23 -7.38 -13.85
CA ASP A 44 -3.22 -8.79 -13.43
C ASP A 44 -3.64 -9.01 -11.98
N ALA A 45 -3.89 -7.94 -11.22
CA ALA A 45 -4.43 -8.01 -9.87
C ALA A 45 -5.23 -6.74 -9.55
N ALA A 46 -6.33 -6.91 -8.80
CA ALA A 46 -7.07 -5.80 -8.21
C ALA A 46 -6.50 -5.48 -6.83
N ILE A 47 -6.58 -4.23 -6.41
CA ILE A 47 -6.38 -3.85 -5.00
C ILE A 47 -7.66 -3.23 -4.47
N LEU A 48 -8.10 -3.71 -3.31
CA LEU A 48 -9.32 -3.24 -2.65
C LEU A 48 -9.34 -1.71 -2.55
N PHE A 49 -10.47 -1.09 -2.89
CA PHE A 49 -10.65 0.34 -2.65
C PHE A 49 -11.02 0.57 -1.17
N SER A 50 -10.16 1.23 -0.44
CA SER A 50 -10.34 1.61 0.96
C SER A 50 -9.32 2.68 1.35
N ASP A 51 -9.22 3.01 2.64
CA ASP A 51 -8.12 3.81 3.20
C ASP A 51 -7.42 3.03 4.32
N ILE A 52 -6.13 3.32 4.53
CA ILE A 52 -5.31 2.69 5.58
C ILE A 52 -5.81 3.01 6.99
N VAL A 53 -6.58 4.09 7.15
CA VAL A 53 -7.18 4.49 8.44
C VAL A 53 -8.61 3.96 8.61
N THR A 54 -9.19 3.26 7.64
CA THR A 54 -10.55 2.70 7.73
C THR A 54 -10.78 1.93 9.03
N PRO A 55 -9.91 1.01 9.48
CA PRO A 55 -10.14 0.28 10.73
C PRO A 55 -10.24 1.21 11.94
N VAL A 56 -9.30 2.15 12.11
CA VAL A 56 -9.31 3.08 13.26
C VAL A 56 -10.46 4.08 13.18
N MET A 57 -10.87 4.48 11.97
CA MET A 57 -12.04 5.30 11.76
C MET A 57 -13.32 4.57 12.19
N SER A 58 -13.46 3.31 11.81
CA SER A 58 -14.63 2.47 12.15
C SER A 58 -14.73 2.16 13.65
N MET A 59 -13.61 2.14 14.37
CA MET A 59 -13.61 2.05 15.84
C MET A 59 -14.06 3.30 16.57
N GLY A 60 -14.31 4.40 15.85
CA GLY A 60 -14.74 5.67 16.45
C GLY A 60 -13.60 6.49 17.05
N VAL A 61 -12.36 6.33 16.59
CA VAL A 61 -11.19 7.10 17.07
C VAL A 61 -11.28 8.61 16.72
N GLY A 62 -12.25 9.01 15.91
CA GLY A 62 -12.43 10.41 15.48
C GLY A 62 -11.49 10.79 14.33
N VAL A 63 -11.37 9.89 13.35
CA VAL A 63 -10.64 10.14 12.11
C VAL A 63 -11.65 10.45 11.00
N GLU A 64 -11.42 11.53 10.27
CA GLU A 64 -12.20 11.96 9.11
C GLU A 64 -11.30 12.08 7.88
N ILE A 65 -11.77 11.64 6.72
CA ILE A 65 -11.03 11.84 5.46
C ILE A 65 -11.56 13.09 4.76
N ARG A 66 -10.76 14.16 4.81
CA ARG A 66 -11.11 15.44 4.19
C ARG A 66 -10.60 15.53 2.76
N ALA A 67 -11.49 15.96 1.86
CA ALA A 67 -11.16 16.14 0.45
C ALA A 67 -9.95 17.08 0.26
N GLY A 68 -8.97 16.68 -0.55
CA GLY A 68 -7.77 17.47 -0.82
C GLY A 68 -6.72 17.49 0.31
N VAL A 69 -7.05 16.98 1.50
CA VAL A 69 -6.15 16.94 2.67
C VAL A 69 -5.74 15.50 2.99
N GLY A 70 -6.70 14.58 3.07
CA GLY A 70 -6.50 13.21 3.54
C GLY A 70 -7.06 13.00 4.94
N PRO A 71 -6.60 11.96 5.68
CA PRO A 71 -7.04 11.70 7.05
C PRO A 71 -6.68 12.87 7.99
N VAL A 72 -7.68 13.30 8.78
CA VAL A 72 -7.53 14.31 9.84
C VAL A 72 -8.10 13.71 11.12
N VAL A 73 -7.42 13.90 12.23
CA VAL A 73 -7.79 13.38 13.54
C VAL A 73 -8.24 14.53 14.42
N GLU A 74 -9.47 14.49 14.89
CA GLU A 74 -10.05 15.57 15.72
C GLU A 74 -9.26 15.80 17.02
N GLN A 75 -8.91 14.70 17.67
CA GLN A 75 -8.14 14.70 18.91
C GLN A 75 -6.92 13.81 18.73
N PRO A 76 -5.74 14.36 18.42
CA PRO A 76 -4.50 13.58 18.27
C PRO A 76 -4.16 12.77 19.52
N LEU A 77 -3.60 11.58 19.33
CA LEU A 77 -3.23 10.67 20.40
C LEU A 77 -1.79 10.96 20.84
N ARG A 78 -1.59 11.48 22.06
CA ARG A 78 -0.28 11.88 22.55
C ARG A 78 0.03 11.46 23.99
N THR A 79 -0.95 10.91 24.69
CA THR A 79 -0.84 10.51 26.10
C THR A 79 -1.32 9.07 26.28
N ALA A 80 -0.97 8.45 27.42
CA ALA A 80 -1.44 7.11 27.74
C ALA A 80 -2.99 7.04 27.78
N ALA A 81 -3.66 8.06 28.27
CA ALA A 81 -5.13 8.12 28.30
C ALA A 81 -5.74 8.15 26.90
N ASP A 82 -5.04 8.72 25.90
CA ASP A 82 -5.54 8.74 24.53
C ASP A 82 -5.54 7.34 23.89
N LEU A 83 -4.61 6.46 24.33
CA LEU A 83 -4.49 5.10 23.78
C LEU A 83 -5.70 4.22 24.09
N ASP A 84 -6.46 4.51 25.14
CA ASP A 84 -7.69 3.79 25.48
C ASP A 84 -8.79 3.93 24.41
N ARG A 85 -8.65 4.89 23.51
CA ARG A 85 -9.50 5.04 22.33
C ARG A 85 -9.22 4.01 21.24
N ILE A 86 -8.03 3.37 21.28
CA ILE A 86 -7.69 2.24 20.42
C ILE A 86 -8.00 0.96 21.19
N ARG A 87 -9.24 0.51 21.08
CA ARG A 87 -9.72 -0.75 21.65
C ARG A 87 -9.42 -1.92 20.72
N THR A 88 -9.78 -3.12 21.12
CA THR A 88 -9.76 -4.29 20.21
C THR A 88 -10.65 -4.01 19.00
N PHE A 89 -10.10 -4.21 17.81
CA PHE A 89 -10.81 -4.12 16.55
C PHE A 89 -11.51 -5.44 16.25
N GLU A 90 -12.82 -5.39 16.08
CA GLU A 90 -13.66 -6.51 15.73
C GLU A 90 -14.20 -6.34 14.31
N PRO A 91 -13.56 -6.92 13.27
CA PRO A 91 -13.87 -6.65 11.85
C PRO A 91 -15.35 -6.82 11.50
N ASP A 92 -15.99 -7.86 12.03
CA ASP A 92 -17.40 -8.18 11.75
C ASP A 92 -18.38 -7.20 12.42
N VAL A 93 -17.93 -6.44 13.41
CA VAL A 93 -18.75 -5.46 14.16
C VAL A 93 -18.41 -4.04 13.69
N ASP A 94 -17.11 -3.74 13.62
CA ASP A 94 -16.63 -2.39 13.37
C ASP A 94 -16.63 -2.01 11.88
N ALA A 95 -16.35 -2.97 11.00
CA ALA A 95 -16.22 -2.73 9.56
C ALA A 95 -16.71 -3.92 8.71
N PRO A 96 -17.95 -4.45 8.93
CA PRO A 96 -18.46 -5.60 8.19
C PRO A 96 -18.49 -5.36 6.67
N PHE A 97 -18.70 -4.13 6.25
CA PHE A 97 -18.71 -3.70 4.86
C PHE A 97 -17.40 -4.00 4.11
N VAL A 98 -16.27 -4.12 4.81
CA VAL A 98 -14.99 -4.49 4.18
C VAL A 98 -15.02 -5.94 3.75
N ALA A 99 -15.43 -6.85 4.64
CA ALA A 99 -15.54 -8.28 4.33
C ALA A 99 -16.60 -8.53 3.25
N GLU A 100 -17.73 -7.85 3.32
CA GLU A 100 -18.79 -7.93 2.30
C GLU A 100 -18.28 -7.51 0.92
N ALA A 101 -17.58 -6.37 0.81
CA ALA A 101 -16.99 -5.92 -0.44
C ALA A 101 -15.93 -6.90 -0.98
N VAL A 102 -15.09 -7.45 -0.11
CA VAL A 102 -14.10 -8.46 -0.48
C VAL A 102 -14.76 -9.73 -1.01
N ALA A 103 -15.83 -10.22 -0.35
CA ALA A 103 -16.55 -11.41 -0.79
C ALA A 103 -17.22 -11.20 -2.16
N MET A 104 -17.82 -10.02 -2.40
CA MET A 104 -18.38 -9.66 -3.71
C MET A 104 -17.29 -9.67 -4.80
N LEU A 105 -16.15 -9.05 -4.52
CA LEU A 105 -15.02 -8.97 -5.45
C LEU A 105 -14.40 -10.35 -5.73
N ALA A 106 -14.22 -11.17 -4.71
CA ALA A 106 -13.68 -12.52 -4.85
C ALA A 106 -14.58 -13.43 -5.73
N ALA A 107 -15.90 -13.19 -5.74
CA ALA A 107 -16.83 -13.93 -6.57
C ALA A 107 -16.78 -13.51 -8.05
N ASP A 108 -16.50 -12.22 -8.35
CA ASP A 108 -16.73 -11.64 -9.68
C ASP A 108 -15.45 -11.24 -10.43
N LEU A 109 -14.31 -11.06 -9.72
CA LEU A 109 -13.07 -10.62 -10.35
C LEU A 109 -12.43 -11.75 -11.17
N PRO A 110 -11.98 -11.46 -12.41
CA PRO A 110 -11.21 -12.42 -13.21
C PRO A 110 -9.71 -12.46 -12.83
N VAL A 111 -9.28 -11.69 -11.85
CA VAL A 111 -7.91 -11.53 -11.38
C VAL A 111 -7.86 -11.55 -9.85
N PRO A 112 -6.72 -11.95 -9.24
CA PRO A 112 -6.58 -11.97 -7.80
C PRO A 112 -6.87 -10.62 -7.14
N LEU A 113 -7.48 -10.66 -5.96
CA LEU A 113 -7.73 -9.49 -5.12
C LEU A 113 -6.65 -9.34 -4.05
N ILE A 114 -6.03 -8.18 -4.00
CA ILE A 114 -5.10 -7.77 -2.94
C ILE A 114 -5.87 -6.99 -1.89
N GLY A 115 -6.00 -7.56 -0.68
CA GLY A 115 -6.40 -6.84 0.51
C GLY A 115 -5.26 -5.98 1.06
N PHE A 116 -5.56 -4.99 1.90
CA PHE A 116 -4.49 -4.21 2.50
C PHE A 116 -4.86 -3.58 3.84
N ALA A 117 -3.83 -3.16 4.57
CA ALA A 117 -3.95 -2.32 5.76
C ALA A 117 -2.77 -1.34 5.87
N GLY A 118 -2.93 -0.33 6.71
CA GLY A 118 -1.83 0.56 7.07
C GLY A 118 -0.87 -0.11 8.05
N ALA A 119 0.43 0.13 7.86
CA ALA A 119 1.44 -0.25 8.85
C ALA A 119 1.32 0.62 10.11
N PRO A 120 1.65 0.08 11.28
CA PRO A 120 1.52 0.78 12.55
C PRO A 120 2.19 2.15 12.59
N PHE A 121 3.43 2.29 12.07
CA PHE A 121 4.13 3.58 12.06
C PHE A 121 3.37 4.64 11.27
N THR A 122 2.90 4.30 10.08
CA THR A 122 2.17 5.25 9.23
C THR A 122 0.84 5.64 9.85
N VAL A 123 0.07 4.69 10.39
CA VAL A 123 -1.21 4.97 11.05
C VAL A 123 -0.99 5.77 12.34
N ALA A 124 -0.03 5.37 13.19
CA ALA A 124 0.34 6.10 14.40
C ALA A 124 0.71 7.55 14.09
N SER A 125 1.47 7.77 13.01
CA SER A 125 1.86 9.12 12.60
C SER A 125 0.64 9.99 12.26
N TYR A 126 -0.39 9.48 11.57
CA TYR A 126 -1.64 10.21 11.37
C TYR A 126 -2.32 10.53 12.70
N LEU A 127 -2.41 9.55 13.59
CA LEU A 127 -3.09 9.70 14.88
C LEU A 127 -2.39 10.69 15.82
N VAL A 128 -1.04 10.70 15.82
CA VAL A 128 -0.23 11.56 16.69
C VAL A 128 -0.07 12.98 16.13
N GLU A 129 0.16 13.11 14.80
CA GLU A 129 0.26 14.43 14.16
C GLU A 129 -1.11 15.15 14.09
N GLY A 130 -2.21 14.40 14.00
CA GLY A 130 -3.55 14.93 13.78
C GLY A 130 -3.91 15.08 12.29
N GLY A 131 -3.02 14.67 11.39
CA GLY A 131 -3.20 14.76 9.94
C GLY A 131 -1.90 14.54 9.17
N PRO A 132 -1.88 14.88 7.87
CA PRO A 132 -0.66 14.78 7.06
C PRO A 132 0.47 15.65 7.63
N SER A 133 1.68 15.10 7.70
CA SER A 133 2.86 15.80 8.21
C SER A 133 4.04 15.67 7.25
N LYS A 134 4.91 16.69 7.24
CA LYS A 134 6.18 16.65 6.51
C LYS A 134 7.38 16.44 7.45
N SER A 135 7.27 16.87 8.69
CA SER A 135 8.35 16.80 9.67
C SER A 135 8.23 15.65 10.66
N TYR A 136 7.01 15.15 10.87
CA TYR A 136 6.70 14.13 11.87
C TYR A 136 7.16 14.51 13.28
N ALA A 137 7.05 15.80 13.61
CA ALA A 137 7.65 16.34 14.83
C ALA A 137 7.01 15.76 16.09
N HIS A 138 5.68 15.68 16.15
CA HIS A 138 4.96 15.09 17.29
C HIS A 138 5.20 13.58 17.37
N THR A 139 5.15 12.88 16.23
CA THR A 139 5.41 11.45 16.11
C THR A 139 6.79 11.11 16.65
N LYS A 140 7.84 11.82 16.19
CA LYS A 140 9.22 11.59 16.61
C LYS A 140 9.46 12.00 18.06
N ALA A 141 8.84 13.09 18.53
CA ALA A 141 8.93 13.48 19.93
C ALA A 141 8.35 12.40 20.86
N LEU A 142 7.18 11.83 20.51
CA LEU A 142 6.59 10.72 21.27
C LEU A 142 7.49 9.47 21.20
N MET A 143 7.94 9.10 20.01
CA MET A 143 8.79 7.93 19.77
C MET A 143 10.09 7.96 20.56
N TYR A 144 10.76 9.12 20.63
CA TYR A 144 12.03 9.27 21.34
C TYR A 144 11.86 9.54 22.84
N GLY A 145 10.83 10.31 23.23
CA GLY A 145 10.64 10.75 24.60
C GLY A 145 9.85 9.80 25.49
N GLU A 146 8.93 9.05 24.88
CA GLU A 146 7.98 8.17 25.60
C GLU A 146 7.97 6.78 24.96
N GLU A 147 9.12 6.11 24.92
CA GLU A 147 9.34 4.88 24.17
C GLU A 147 8.34 3.76 24.55
N VAL A 148 8.02 3.63 25.84
CA VAL A 148 7.05 2.61 26.32
C VAL A 148 5.66 2.89 25.75
N LEU A 149 5.22 4.15 25.79
CA LEU A 149 3.94 4.57 25.23
C LEU A 149 3.90 4.39 23.70
N TRP A 150 5.02 4.70 23.04
CA TRP A 150 5.16 4.49 21.60
C TRP A 150 4.98 3.00 21.21
N HIS A 151 5.66 2.11 21.92
CA HIS A 151 5.54 0.67 21.65
C HIS A 151 4.16 0.13 21.98
N ASP A 152 3.47 0.63 23.02
CA ASP A 152 2.09 0.27 23.31
C ASP A 152 1.16 0.71 22.15
N LEU A 153 1.30 1.95 21.67
CA LEU A 153 0.54 2.44 20.51
C LEU A 153 0.75 1.55 19.28
N LEU A 154 2.01 1.24 18.94
CA LEU A 154 2.31 0.42 17.77
C LEU A 154 1.83 -1.03 17.93
N ALA A 155 1.88 -1.59 19.13
CA ALA A 155 1.37 -2.92 19.43
C ALA A 155 -0.14 -3.01 19.20
N ARG A 156 -0.92 -2.06 19.71
CA ARG A 156 -2.38 -1.97 19.48
C ARG A 156 -2.71 -1.81 18.00
N LEU A 157 -1.97 -0.98 17.28
CA LEU A 157 -2.17 -0.80 15.83
C LEU A 157 -1.75 -2.04 15.03
N ALA A 158 -0.75 -2.79 15.49
CA ALA A 158 -0.41 -4.07 14.89
C ALA A 158 -1.56 -5.09 15.05
N ASP A 159 -2.22 -5.14 16.22
CA ASP A 159 -3.42 -5.97 16.44
C ASP A 159 -4.54 -5.60 15.45
N VAL A 160 -4.79 -4.29 15.28
CA VAL A 160 -5.78 -3.80 14.32
C VAL A 160 -5.43 -4.23 12.88
N THR A 161 -4.17 -4.07 12.49
CA THR A 161 -3.68 -4.46 11.16
C THR A 161 -3.84 -5.97 10.92
N ILE A 162 -3.45 -6.80 11.89
CA ILE A 162 -3.57 -8.26 11.82
C ILE A 162 -5.03 -8.68 11.70
N ALA A 163 -5.89 -8.20 12.59
CA ALA A 163 -7.32 -8.53 12.59
C ALA A 163 -7.99 -8.13 11.25
N SER A 164 -7.69 -6.93 10.74
CA SER A 164 -8.22 -6.46 9.46
C SER A 164 -7.79 -7.32 8.28
N LEU A 165 -6.50 -7.68 8.20
CA LEU A 165 -5.98 -8.48 7.09
C LEU A 165 -6.47 -9.93 7.14
N ARG A 166 -6.56 -10.53 8.35
CA ARG A 166 -7.14 -11.86 8.52
C ARG A 166 -8.59 -11.91 8.06
N ALA A 167 -9.39 -10.91 8.40
CA ALA A 167 -10.79 -10.81 7.95
C ALA A 167 -10.89 -10.68 6.42
N GLN A 168 -10.03 -9.87 5.80
CA GLN A 168 -9.99 -9.73 4.33
C GLN A 168 -9.62 -11.04 3.63
N VAL A 169 -8.65 -11.81 4.16
CA VAL A 169 -8.30 -13.12 3.60
C VAL A 169 -9.42 -14.13 3.83
N ALA A 170 -10.03 -14.16 5.00
CA ALA A 170 -11.18 -15.02 5.28
C ALA A 170 -12.38 -14.74 4.34
N ALA A 171 -12.54 -13.48 3.90
CA ALA A 171 -13.56 -13.07 2.95
C ALA A 171 -13.17 -13.34 1.47
N GLY A 172 -11.92 -13.73 1.16
CA GLY A 172 -11.50 -14.15 -0.18
C GLY A 172 -10.39 -13.32 -0.81
N ALA A 173 -9.69 -12.45 -0.07
CA ALA A 173 -8.48 -11.80 -0.59
C ALA A 173 -7.37 -12.84 -0.78
N GLU A 174 -6.70 -12.81 -1.94
CA GLU A 174 -5.70 -13.80 -2.35
C GLU A 174 -4.26 -13.32 -2.14
N ALA A 175 -4.07 -12.07 -1.75
CA ALA A 175 -2.82 -11.50 -1.29
C ALA A 175 -3.12 -10.36 -0.32
N VAL A 176 -2.15 -9.98 0.52
CA VAL A 176 -2.29 -8.84 1.42
C VAL A 176 -1.09 -7.89 1.32
N GLN A 177 -1.35 -6.60 1.47
CA GLN A 177 -0.31 -5.58 1.45
C GLN A 177 -0.37 -4.68 2.68
N VAL A 178 0.78 -4.53 3.36
CA VAL A 178 0.97 -3.59 4.47
C VAL A 178 1.62 -2.33 3.92
N PHE A 179 0.91 -1.19 4.02
CA PHE A 179 1.38 0.10 3.55
C PHE A 179 2.06 0.89 4.65
N ASP A 180 3.40 1.00 4.57
CA ASP A 180 4.23 1.82 5.46
C ASP A 180 4.70 3.10 4.73
N SER A 181 3.74 3.86 4.23
CA SER A 181 3.97 4.99 3.30
C SER A 181 4.85 6.09 3.88
N TRP A 182 4.99 6.18 5.20
CA TRP A 182 5.75 7.24 5.87
C TRP A 182 7.04 6.76 6.54
N ALA A 183 7.34 5.45 6.49
CA ALA A 183 8.55 4.88 7.12
C ALA A 183 9.86 5.51 6.61
N GLY A 184 9.88 5.99 5.37
CA GLY A 184 11.04 6.70 4.81
C GLY A 184 11.42 8.00 5.53
N ALA A 185 10.61 8.47 6.50
CA ALA A 185 10.97 9.57 7.40
C ALA A 185 11.95 9.16 8.51
N LEU A 186 12.24 7.84 8.64
CA LEU A 186 13.10 7.28 9.69
C LEU A 186 14.48 6.93 9.16
N SER A 187 15.47 7.02 10.05
CA SER A 187 16.77 6.40 9.84
C SER A 187 16.66 4.87 9.95
N PRO A 188 17.61 4.09 9.39
CA PRO A 188 17.63 2.64 9.60
C PRO A 188 17.69 2.23 11.07
N LEU A 189 18.40 2.98 11.92
CA LEU A 189 18.49 2.72 13.36
C LEU A 189 17.14 2.92 14.05
N ASP A 190 16.43 4.02 13.72
CA ASP A 190 15.12 4.30 14.29
C ASP A 190 14.08 3.26 13.82
N TYR A 191 14.10 2.93 12.54
CA TYR A 191 13.21 1.90 12.02
C TYR A 191 13.44 0.56 12.72
N ALA A 192 14.69 0.14 12.86
CA ALA A 192 15.05 -1.11 13.53
C ALA A 192 14.60 -1.14 15.00
N ARG A 193 14.73 -0.01 15.73
CA ARG A 193 14.36 0.05 17.15
C ARG A 193 12.88 0.19 17.37
N TYR A 194 12.22 1.10 16.65
CA TYR A 194 10.89 1.58 17.01
C TYR A 194 9.76 1.00 16.12
N VAL A 195 10.08 0.39 14.95
CA VAL A 195 9.07 -0.06 13.98
C VAL A 195 9.21 -1.54 13.64
N LEU A 196 10.42 -2.01 13.35
CA LEU A 196 10.69 -3.37 12.90
C LEU A 196 10.09 -4.46 13.80
N PRO A 197 10.13 -4.38 15.14
CA PRO A 197 9.52 -5.42 16.00
C PRO A 197 8.03 -5.61 15.73
N HIS A 198 7.29 -4.52 15.49
CA HIS A 198 5.85 -4.56 15.22
C HIS A 198 5.55 -5.04 13.79
N ALA A 199 6.34 -4.62 12.81
CA ALA A 199 6.25 -5.14 11.44
C ALA A 199 6.53 -6.66 11.39
N THR A 200 7.58 -7.12 12.08
CA THR A 200 7.91 -8.55 12.19
C THR A 200 6.76 -9.34 12.79
N ARG A 201 6.15 -8.83 13.85
CA ARG A 201 4.99 -9.47 14.48
C ARG A 201 3.83 -9.61 13.50
N ILE A 202 3.51 -8.57 12.73
CA ILE A 202 2.42 -8.62 11.74
C ILE A 202 2.68 -9.73 10.71
N PHE A 203 3.86 -9.77 10.09
CA PHE A 203 4.15 -10.77 9.08
C PHE A 203 4.24 -12.18 9.65
N ALA A 204 4.72 -12.35 10.87
CA ALA A 204 4.73 -13.65 11.56
C ALA A 204 3.30 -14.16 11.84
N GLU A 205 2.42 -13.28 12.34
CA GLU A 205 1.02 -13.65 12.65
C GLU A 205 0.13 -13.81 11.42
N LEU A 206 0.57 -13.39 10.24
CA LEU A 206 -0.12 -13.62 8.98
C LEU A 206 0.46 -14.81 8.18
N ALA A 207 1.49 -15.48 8.67
CA ALA A 207 2.20 -16.52 7.92
C ALA A 207 1.34 -17.79 7.67
N ASP A 208 0.37 -18.06 8.54
CA ASP A 208 -0.55 -19.19 8.45
C ASP A 208 -1.67 -19.00 7.43
N LEU A 209 -1.85 -17.80 6.87
CA LEU A 209 -2.94 -17.51 5.93
C LEU A 209 -2.74 -18.13 4.53
N GLY A 210 -1.52 -18.53 4.18
CA GLY A 210 -1.21 -19.18 2.90
C GLY A 210 -1.32 -18.26 1.68
N VAL A 211 -1.36 -16.93 1.87
CA VAL A 211 -1.41 -15.93 0.81
C VAL A 211 -0.14 -15.07 0.80
N PRO A 212 0.32 -14.55 -0.36
CA PRO A 212 1.45 -13.64 -0.42
C PRO A 212 1.25 -12.37 0.43
N ARG A 213 2.30 -11.98 1.18
CA ARG A 213 2.31 -10.83 2.08
C ARG A 213 3.30 -9.80 1.56
N ILE A 214 2.80 -8.62 1.21
CA ILE A 214 3.58 -7.56 0.58
C ILE A 214 3.85 -6.45 1.60
N HIS A 215 5.10 -6.01 1.72
CA HIS A 215 5.49 -4.84 2.52
C HIS A 215 5.93 -3.70 1.60
N PHE A 216 5.26 -2.56 1.66
CA PHE A 216 5.57 -1.41 0.81
C PHE A 216 5.72 -0.12 1.64
N GLY A 217 6.77 0.63 1.34
CA GLY A 217 7.00 1.97 1.90
C GLY A 217 7.47 2.95 0.84
N VAL A 218 7.40 4.25 1.14
CA VAL A 218 7.84 5.33 0.25
C VAL A 218 9.06 6.01 0.84
N GLY A 219 10.10 6.24 0.02
CA GLY A 219 11.39 6.77 0.48
C GLY A 219 12.18 5.78 1.32
N THR A 220 11.90 4.49 1.19
CA THR A 220 12.44 3.43 2.04
C THR A 220 13.68 2.73 1.46
N GLY A 221 14.37 3.36 0.51
CA GLY A 221 15.54 2.75 -0.14
C GLY A 221 16.57 2.20 0.84
N GLU A 222 16.90 2.95 1.91
CA GLU A 222 17.84 2.51 2.95
C GLU A 222 17.21 1.53 3.96
N LEU A 223 15.90 1.33 3.93
CA LEU A 223 15.17 0.44 4.83
C LEU A 223 14.84 -0.92 4.20
N LEU A 224 15.06 -1.12 2.90
CA LEU A 224 14.61 -2.31 2.16
C LEU A 224 15.07 -3.62 2.81
N GLY A 225 16.33 -3.69 3.26
CA GLY A 225 16.84 -4.87 3.98
C GLY A 225 16.13 -5.12 5.31
N LEU A 226 15.81 -4.06 6.08
CA LEU A 226 15.07 -4.17 7.32
C LEU A 226 13.60 -4.52 7.07
N MET A 227 12.99 -3.96 6.02
CA MET A 227 11.63 -4.30 5.61
C MET A 227 11.53 -5.77 5.19
N ALA A 228 12.53 -6.30 4.49
CA ALA A 228 12.62 -7.71 4.16
C ALA A 228 12.82 -8.59 5.41
N ALA A 229 13.64 -8.14 6.37
CA ALA A 229 13.86 -8.84 7.64
C ALA A 229 12.60 -8.95 8.51
N ALA A 230 11.58 -8.13 8.27
CA ALA A 230 10.27 -8.27 8.91
C ALA A 230 9.52 -9.56 8.49
N GLY A 231 9.92 -10.23 7.41
CA GLY A 231 9.39 -11.51 6.97
C GLY A 231 8.22 -11.47 5.98
N PRO A 232 8.06 -10.42 5.13
CA PRO A 232 7.13 -10.46 4.01
C PRO A 232 7.64 -11.40 2.91
N ASP A 233 6.73 -11.83 2.03
CA ASP A 233 7.09 -12.61 0.84
C ASP A 233 7.53 -11.69 -0.31
N VAL A 234 7.05 -10.44 -0.31
CA VAL A 234 7.31 -9.43 -1.35
C VAL A 234 7.64 -8.08 -0.71
N VAL A 235 8.71 -7.42 -1.18
CA VAL A 235 9.02 -6.04 -0.81
C VAL A 235 8.77 -5.10 -1.98
N GLY A 236 7.96 -4.08 -1.76
CA GLY A 236 7.73 -3.02 -2.73
C GLY A 236 8.84 -1.98 -2.70
N VAL A 237 9.41 -1.68 -3.86
CA VAL A 237 10.46 -0.68 -4.07
C VAL A 237 9.83 0.59 -4.64
N ASP A 238 10.08 1.75 -4.02
CA ASP A 238 9.61 3.01 -4.58
C ASP A 238 10.51 3.50 -5.72
N TRP A 239 10.05 4.51 -6.46
CA TRP A 239 10.76 4.98 -7.69
C TRP A 239 12.08 5.72 -7.45
N ARG A 240 12.41 6.08 -6.19
CA ARG A 240 13.61 6.88 -5.86
C ARG A 240 14.91 6.06 -5.92
N VAL A 241 14.77 4.74 -5.95
CA VAL A 241 15.91 3.82 -6.04
C VAL A 241 15.84 3.09 -7.37
N PRO A 242 16.91 3.02 -8.17
CA PRO A 242 16.96 2.12 -9.32
C PRO A 242 16.60 0.69 -8.89
N LEU A 243 15.74 0.00 -9.66
CA LEU A 243 15.16 -1.27 -9.22
C LEU A 243 16.22 -2.32 -8.86
N ASP A 244 17.23 -2.48 -9.69
CA ASP A 244 18.37 -3.39 -9.47
C ASP A 244 19.15 -3.06 -8.19
N HIS A 245 19.36 -1.77 -7.89
CA HIS A 245 19.99 -1.34 -6.62
C HIS A 245 19.10 -1.62 -5.41
N GLY A 246 17.79 -1.50 -5.57
CA GLY A 246 16.82 -1.89 -4.52
C GLY A 246 16.85 -3.39 -4.27
N VAL A 247 16.79 -4.18 -5.33
CA VAL A 247 16.82 -5.66 -5.29
C VAL A 247 18.10 -6.20 -4.66
N ALA A 248 19.25 -5.56 -4.94
CA ALA A 248 20.53 -5.95 -4.33
C ALA A 248 20.56 -5.86 -2.79
N ARG A 249 19.58 -5.17 -2.16
CA ARG A 249 19.42 -5.07 -0.70
C ARG A 249 18.48 -6.12 -0.12
N LEU A 250 17.84 -6.94 -0.98
CA LEU A 250 16.87 -7.96 -0.56
C LEU A 250 17.51 -9.35 -0.52
N PRO A 251 17.07 -10.22 0.39
CA PRO A 251 17.40 -11.65 0.34
C PRO A 251 16.97 -12.28 -0.99
N ALA A 252 17.69 -13.31 -1.42
CA ALA A 252 17.48 -13.94 -2.71
C ALA A 252 16.15 -14.69 -2.86
N ASP A 253 15.49 -15.00 -1.77
CA ASP A 253 14.18 -15.68 -1.71
C ASP A 253 13.00 -14.70 -1.62
N VAL A 254 13.26 -13.42 -1.39
CA VAL A 254 12.21 -12.38 -1.33
C VAL A 254 11.89 -11.86 -2.72
N SER A 255 10.61 -11.85 -3.08
CA SER A 255 10.11 -11.23 -4.31
C SER A 255 10.07 -9.70 -4.18
N PHE A 256 10.04 -9.00 -5.31
CA PHE A 256 10.04 -7.54 -5.32
C PHE A 256 9.00 -6.97 -6.27
N GLN A 257 8.42 -5.83 -5.88
CA GLN A 257 7.38 -5.14 -6.63
C GLN A 257 7.77 -3.70 -6.91
N GLY A 258 7.58 -3.25 -8.14
CA GLY A 258 7.82 -1.84 -8.51
C GLY A 258 8.43 -1.72 -9.91
N ASN A 259 9.03 -0.56 -10.28
CA ASN A 259 9.01 0.66 -9.49
C ASN A 259 8.97 1.94 -10.39
N LEU A 260 8.10 1.91 -11.42
CA LEU A 260 7.98 3.06 -12.32
C LEU A 260 7.53 4.32 -11.56
N GLU A 261 8.19 5.46 -11.77
CA GLU A 261 7.75 6.73 -11.21
C GLU A 261 6.39 7.16 -11.80
N PRO A 262 5.35 7.37 -10.97
CA PRO A 262 4.03 7.73 -11.48
C PRO A 262 4.02 9.04 -12.28
N ALA A 263 4.84 10.03 -11.90
CA ALA A 263 4.88 11.32 -12.57
C ALA A 263 5.38 11.25 -14.02
N VAL A 264 6.14 10.22 -14.37
CA VAL A 264 6.60 9.99 -15.76
C VAL A 264 5.41 9.85 -16.71
N CYS A 265 4.32 9.22 -16.25
CA CYS A 265 3.11 9.04 -17.05
C CYS A 265 2.39 10.36 -17.40
N LEU A 266 2.70 11.47 -16.72
CA LEU A 266 2.19 12.80 -17.07
C LEU A 266 2.86 13.36 -18.35
N GLY A 267 4.04 12.86 -18.69
CA GLY A 267 4.78 13.24 -19.90
C GLY A 267 4.28 12.61 -21.21
N GLY A 268 3.23 11.77 -21.12
CA GLY A 268 2.70 11.04 -22.26
C GLY A 268 3.51 9.78 -22.61
N TRP A 269 3.07 9.10 -23.67
CA TRP A 269 3.60 7.75 -23.99
C TRP A 269 5.06 7.75 -24.41
N GLU A 270 5.48 8.70 -25.24
CA GLU A 270 6.87 8.80 -25.75
C GLU A 270 7.90 8.92 -24.61
N VAL A 271 7.52 9.54 -23.49
CA VAL A 271 8.36 9.67 -22.30
C VAL A 271 8.23 8.43 -21.41
N THR A 272 7.04 7.84 -21.33
CA THR A 272 6.73 6.73 -20.42
C THR A 272 7.32 5.41 -20.92
N ALA A 273 7.20 5.08 -22.20
CA ALA A 273 7.62 3.79 -22.74
C ALA A 273 9.10 3.45 -22.49
N PRO A 274 10.08 4.35 -22.72
CA PRO A 274 11.47 4.07 -22.38
C PRO A 274 11.70 3.80 -20.89
N ARG A 275 10.94 4.44 -20.00
CA ARG A 275 11.04 4.26 -18.55
C ARG A 275 10.45 2.92 -18.08
N VAL A 276 9.38 2.45 -18.73
CA VAL A 276 8.85 1.08 -18.50
C VAL A 276 9.90 0.05 -18.88
N ARG A 277 10.52 0.19 -20.06
CA ARG A 277 11.59 -0.71 -20.52
C ARG A 277 12.81 -0.70 -19.60
N ASP A 278 13.20 0.46 -19.06
CA ASP A 278 14.28 0.56 -18.07
C ASP A 278 13.98 -0.26 -16.81
N VAL A 279 12.74 -0.17 -16.29
CA VAL A 279 12.33 -0.97 -15.12
C VAL A 279 12.38 -2.47 -15.44
N LEU A 280 11.88 -2.90 -16.61
CA LEU A 280 11.92 -4.30 -17.03
C LEU A 280 13.37 -4.79 -17.22
N ALA A 281 14.25 -3.97 -17.81
CA ALA A 281 15.65 -4.27 -17.96
C ALA A 281 16.37 -4.46 -16.62
N ARG A 282 16.13 -3.56 -15.64
CA ARG A 282 16.67 -3.65 -14.28
C ARG A 282 16.14 -4.85 -13.50
N ALA A 283 14.93 -5.29 -13.81
CA ALA A 283 14.38 -6.54 -13.25
C ALA A 283 15.09 -7.79 -13.79
N GLY A 284 15.78 -7.69 -14.95
CA GLY A 284 16.60 -8.76 -15.53
C GLY A 284 15.82 -10.04 -15.88
N GLY A 285 14.53 -9.93 -16.22
CA GLY A 285 13.68 -11.09 -16.50
C GLY A 285 13.41 -11.97 -15.27
N SER A 286 13.60 -11.44 -14.06
CA SER A 286 13.42 -12.21 -12.83
C SER A 286 11.97 -12.66 -12.65
N PRO A 287 11.68 -13.96 -12.42
CA PRO A 287 10.33 -14.43 -12.12
C PRO A 287 9.79 -13.95 -10.78
N ARG A 288 10.64 -13.31 -9.96
CA ARG A 288 10.25 -12.71 -8.67
C ARG A 288 9.81 -11.25 -8.80
N HIS A 289 9.81 -10.67 -10.00
CA HIS A 289 9.42 -9.29 -10.22
C HIS A 289 7.92 -9.17 -10.49
N VAL A 290 7.27 -8.31 -9.72
CA VAL A 290 5.92 -7.80 -10.01
C VAL A 290 6.06 -6.36 -10.48
N PHE A 291 5.84 -6.10 -11.79
CA PHE A 291 5.86 -4.72 -12.29
C PHE A 291 4.76 -3.89 -11.64
N ASN A 292 5.12 -2.73 -11.13
CA ASN A 292 4.16 -1.78 -10.57
C ASN A 292 4.72 -0.35 -10.67
N LEU A 293 3.86 0.63 -10.40
CA LEU A 293 4.33 1.98 -10.13
C LEU A 293 5.00 2.02 -8.74
N GLY A 294 6.03 2.84 -8.59
CA GLY A 294 6.72 3.05 -7.32
C GLY A 294 5.92 3.88 -6.30
N HIS A 295 4.69 4.28 -6.62
CA HIS A 295 3.71 4.91 -5.72
C HIS A 295 2.31 4.85 -6.35
N GLY A 296 1.31 5.45 -5.68
CA GLY A 296 -0.05 5.56 -6.20
C GLY A 296 -0.14 6.39 -7.48
N VAL A 297 -1.12 6.07 -8.31
CA VAL A 297 -1.45 6.81 -9.53
C VAL A 297 -1.83 8.26 -9.20
N LEU A 298 -1.29 9.20 -9.96
CA LEU A 298 -1.68 10.60 -9.85
C LEU A 298 -3.01 10.86 -10.58
N PRO A 299 -3.94 11.64 -10.02
CA PRO A 299 -5.26 11.87 -10.63
C PRO A 299 -5.23 12.49 -12.01
N ALA A 300 -4.15 13.22 -12.34
CA ALA A 300 -4.01 13.92 -13.62
C ALA A 300 -3.41 13.05 -14.74
N ILE A 301 -3.03 11.80 -14.45
CA ILE A 301 -2.49 10.89 -15.49
C ILE A 301 -3.62 10.52 -16.46
N ASP A 302 -3.32 10.57 -17.75
CA ASP A 302 -4.22 10.07 -18.79
C ASP A 302 -4.39 8.55 -18.64
N PRO A 303 -5.64 8.05 -18.48
CA PRO A 303 -5.90 6.62 -18.43
C PRO A 303 -5.38 5.84 -19.65
N GLY A 304 -5.30 6.47 -20.83
CA GLY A 304 -4.72 5.85 -22.03
C GLY A 304 -3.28 5.44 -21.83
N VAL A 305 -2.46 6.32 -21.24
CA VAL A 305 -1.05 6.04 -20.95
C VAL A 305 -0.90 4.86 -19.97
N LEU A 306 -1.75 4.77 -18.95
CA LEU A 306 -1.71 3.62 -18.01
C LEU A 306 -2.10 2.30 -18.68
N ARG A 307 -3.01 2.34 -19.64
CA ARG A 307 -3.35 1.17 -20.47
C ARG A 307 -2.16 0.73 -21.30
N GLU A 308 -1.52 1.67 -22.00
CA GLU A 308 -0.31 1.40 -22.80
C GLU A 308 0.84 0.84 -21.95
N VAL A 309 1.00 1.30 -20.69
CA VAL A 309 1.97 0.72 -19.73
C VAL A 309 1.68 -0.76 -19.48
N VAL A 310 0.42 -1.14 -19.25
CA VAL A 310 0.04 -2.54 -19.02
C VAL A 310 0.29 -3.36 -20.29
N ASP A 311 -0.14 -2.87 -21.44
CA ASP A 311 0.02 -3.56 -22.72
C ASP A 311 1.52 -3.78 -23.04
N LEU A 312 2.38 -2.79 -22.78
CA LEU A 312 3.83 -2.91 -22.97
C LEU A 312 4.46 -3.94 -22.02
N VAL A 313 4.07 -3.92 -20.74
CA VAL A 313 4.56 -4.90 -19.75
C VAL A 313 4.15 -6.32 -20.14
N HIS A 314 2.93 -6.52 -20.62
CA HIS A 314 2.48 -7.82 -21.11
C HIS A 314 3.23 -8.28 -22.37
N ALA A 315 3.57 -7.34 -23.26
CA ALA A 315 4.27 -7.66 -24.50
C ALA A 315 5.76 -7.94 -24.31
N GLU A 316 6.44 -7.18 -23.43
CA GLU A 316 7.90 -7.19 -23.29
C GLU A 316 8.39 -7.75 -21.94
N GLY A 317 7.51 -7.92 -20.94
CA GLY A 317 7.84 -8.51 -19.65
C GLY A 317 8.15 -10.00 -19.80
N ARG A 318 9.38 -10.41 -19.41
CA ARG A 318 9.85 -11.80 -19.49
C ARG A 318 10.17 -12.32 -18.10
N THR A 319 9.89 -13.58 -17.88
CA THR A 319 10.13 -14.28 -16.61
C THR A 319 11.08 -15.46 -16.75
N ASP A 320 11.76 -15.58 -17.90
CA ASP A 320 12.70 -16.66 -18.24
C ASP A 320 14.17 -16.26 -18.01
N GLY A 321 14.42 -15.09 -17.43
CA GLY A 321 15.78 -14.54 -17.22
C GLY A 321 16.36 -13.84 -18.45
N THR A 322 15.60 -13.72 -19.55
CA THR A 322 16.06 -13.01 -20.76
C THR A 322 15.47 -11.59 -20.81
N LEU A 323 16.19 -10.69 -21.46
CA LEU A 323 15.68 -9.35 -21.80
C LEU A 323 15.06 -9.37 -23.20
N ALA A 324 14.06 -8.53 -23.42
CA ALA A 324 13.54 -8.31 -24.77
C ALA A 324 14.60 -7.63 -25.64
N ASP A 325 14.61 -7.94 -26.95
CA ASP A 325 15.54 -7.31 -27.87
C ASP A 325 15.37 -5.78 -27.90
N GLY A 326 16.49 -5.06 -27.84
CA GLY A 326 16.50 -3.60 -27.84
C GLY A 326 16.18 -2.93 -26.50
N VAL A 327 16.01 -3.69 -25.41
CA VAL A 327 15.85 -3.11 -24.07
C VAL A 327 17.21 -2.61 -23.56
N VAL A 328 17.28 -1.35 -23.20
CA VAL A 328 18.48 -0.69 -22.69
C VAL A 328 18.21 -0.13 -21.29
N VAL A 329 19.12 -0.37 -20.37
CA VAL A 329 19.09 0.23 -19.03
C VAL A 329 19.52 1.69 -19.14
N LEU A 330 18.67 2.61 -18.71
CA LEU A 330 19.00 4.03 -18.66
C LEU A 330 20.00 4.33 -17.53
N PRO A 331 20.93 5.28 -17.72
CA PRO A 331 21.94 5.64 -16.74
C PRO A 331 21.37 6.22 -15.45
#